data_ba6213f6cddb850ace871d922a8ae90d
#
_entry.id   ba6213f6cddb850ace871d922a8ae90d
#
_cell.length_a   1.000
_cell.length_b   1.000
_cell.length_c   1.000
_cell.angle_alpha   90.00
_cell.angle_beta   90.00
_cell.angle_gamma   90.00
#
_symmetry.space_group_name_H-M   'P 1'
#
loop_
_entity.id
_entity.type
_entity.pdbx_description
1 polymer ?
#
loop_
_entity_poly.entity_id
_entity_poly.type
_entity_poly.pdbx_seq_one_letter_code
_entity_poly.pdbx_strand_id
1 'polypeptide(L)'
;MEHKIIPNLWFDTLAEEAASFYCSIFKNSRILSTTRYPEGGPGPVGEVMTVDFELDGERFVGINGGPQFPFTEAVSFLIDCADQAEVDYFWERLTDGGQEVQCGWLKDRFGLSWQVVPTGMDEIFSDPDPRRAERAMQAMFGMKKLDIAALRAAADGVPAS
;
A
#
# COMPACT_ATOMS: atom_id res chain seq x y z
N MET A 1 -19.77 -9.78 3.48
CA MET A 1 -20.01 -8.89 4.64
C MET A 1 -19.90 -7.46 4.13
N GLU A 2 -20.89 -6.64 4.38
CA GLU A 2 -20.86 -5.26 3.89
C GLU A 2 -20.03 -4.41 4.86
N HIS A 3 -18.91 -3.88 4.39
CA HIS A 3 -18.06 -3.01 5.19
C HIS A 3 -18.67 -1.60 5.23
N LYS A 4 -18.86 -1.07 6.43
CA LYS A 4 -19.46 0.27 6.62
C LYS A 4 -18.46 1.41 6.47
N ILE A 5 -17.17 1.11 6.63
CA ILE A 5 -16.11 2.10 6.51
C ILE A 5 -15.49 1.93 5.14
N ILE A 6 -15.53 2.99 4.35
CA ILE A 6 -15.03 2.99 2.98
C ILE A 6 -13.94 4.06 2.88
N PRO A 7 -12.69 3.69 2.66
CA PRO A 7 -11.62 4.66 2.45
C PRO A 7 -11.89 5.50 1.21
N ASN A 8 -11.74 6.81 1.36
CA ASN A 8 -11.81 7.77 0.26
C ASN A 8 -10.43 8.38 0.06
N LEU A 9 -9.91 8.32 -1.16
CA LEU A 9 -8.60 8.80 -1.53
C LEU A 9 -8.75 10.06 -2.36
N TRP A 10 -8.17 11.16 -1.90
CA TRP A 10 -8.22 12.43 -2.59
C TRP A 10 -7.07 12.56 -3.58
N PHE A 11 -7.43 12.78 -4.86
CA PHE A 11 -6.48 13.09 -5.93
C PHE A 11 -6.75 14.49 -6.48
N ASP A 12 -5.75 15.07 -7.10
CA ASP A 12 -5.98 16.28 -7.90
C ASP A 12 -6.86 15.95 -9.11
N THR A 13 -6.38 15.11 -10.03
CA THR A 13 -7.08 14.75 -11.28
C THR A 13 -6.92 13.29 -11.68
N LEU A 14 -6.19 12.47 -10.92
CA LEU A 14 -5.71 11.15 -11.34
C LEU A 14 -6.46 9.97 -10.70
N ALA A 15 -7.66 10.18 -10.16
CA ALA A 15 -8.41 9.12 -9.46
C ALA A 15 -8.69 7.90 -10.36
N GLU A 16 -9.10 8.11 -11.62
CA GLU A 16 -9.37 7.02 -12.56
C GLU A 16 -8.10 6.26 -12.93
N GLU A 17 -7.02 6.98 -13.20
CA GLU A 17 -5.72 6.41 -13.50
C GLU A 17 -5.18 5.60 -12.31
N ALA A 18 -5.31 6.14 -11.10
CA ALA A 18 -4.91 5.45 -9.87
C ALA A 18 -5.75 4.17 -9.64
N ALA A 19 -7.07 4.25 -9.77
CA ALA A 19 -7.94 3.09 -9.63
C ALA A 19 -7.58 1.98 -10.64
N SER A 20 -7.33 2.35 -11.89
CA SER A 20 -6.90 1.41 -12.93
C SER A 20 -5.55 0.77 -12.60
N PHE A 21 -4.61 1.56 -12.11
CA PHE A 21 -3.30 1.10 -11.69
C PHE A 21 -3.41 0.07 -10.56
N TYR A 22 -4.15 0.40 -9.50
CA TYR A 22 -4.34 -0.51 -8.37
C TYR A 22 -5.08 -1.79 -8.77
N CYS A 23 -6.13 -1.68 -9.57
CA CYS A 23 -6.88 -2.84 -10.07
C CYS A 23 -6.01 -3.79 -10.92
N SER A 24 -4.97 -3.27 -11.57
CA SER A 24 -4.02 -4.09 -12.32
C SER A 24 -3.06 -4.89 -11.44
N ILE A 25 -2.90 -4.50 -10.17
CA ILE A 25 -1.95 -5.09 -9.22
C ILE A 25 -2.63 -6.13 -8.32
N PHE A 26 -3.78 -5.79 -7.74
CA PHE A 26 -4.49 -6.66 -6.80
C PHE A 26 -5.44 -7.61 -7.52
N LYS A 27 -5.51 -8.85 -7.03
CA LYS A 27 -6.51 -9.83 -7.47
C LYS A 27 -7.90 -9.41 -6.96
N ASN A 28 -8.96 -9.95 -7.57
CA ASN A 28 -10.33 -9.68 -7.16
C ASN A 28 -10.60 -8.17 -7.05
N SER A 29 -10.22 -7.44 -8.09
CA SER A 29 -10.22 -5.98 -8.13
C SER A 29 -10.89 -5.50 -9.40
N ARG A 30 -11.68 -4.41 -9.29
CA ARG A 30 -12.39 -3.84 -10.44
C ARG A 30 -12.87 -2.42 -10.15
N ILE A 31 -13.06 -1.64 -11.18
CA ILE A 31 -13.78 -0.38 -11.10
C ILE A 31 -15.28 -0.68 -11.10
N LEU A 32 -16.00 -0.16 -10.10
CA LEU A 32 -17.43 -0.38 -9.93
C LEU A 32 -18.24 0.66 -10.67
N SER A 33 -17.91 1.94 -10.52
CA SER A 33 -18.61 3.05 -11.15
C SER A 33 -17.75 4.30 -11.21
N THR A 34 -18.12 5.19 -12.12
CA THR A 34 -17.45 6.49 -12.28
C THR A 34 -18.55 7.56 -12.35
N THR A 35 -18.38 8.64 -11.58
CA THR A 35 -19.25 9.82 -11.67
C THR A 35 -18.51 10.99 -12.29
N ARG A 36 -19.23 11.92 -12.89
CA ARG A 36 -18.66 13.07 -13.57
C ARG A 36 -19.24 14.37 -13.01
N TYR A 37 -18.46 15.44 -13.10
CA TYR A 37 -18.93 16.75 -12.66
C TYR A 37 -20.14 17.22 -13.50
N PRO A 38 -21.24 17.57 -12.82
CA PRO A 38 -22.41 18.18 -13.48
C PRO A 38 -22.18 19.69 -13.71
N GLU A 39 -23.06 20.31 -14.46
CA GLU A 39 -23.13 21.77 -14.52
C GLU A 39 -23.38 22.37 -13.14
N GLY A 40 -22.68 23.44 -12.82
CA GLY A 40 -22.75 24.08 -11.51
C GLY A 40 -21.98 23.38 -10.39
N GLY A 41 -21.29 22.30 -10.68
CA GLY A 41 -20.40 21.63 -9.74
C GLY A 41 -19.07 22.35 -9.54
N PRO A 42 -18.26 21.90 -8.57
CA PRO A 42 -16.99 22.55 -8.23
C PRO A 42 -15.83 22.26 -9.20
N GLY A 43 -16.02 21.38 -10.16
CA GLY A 43 -15.04 21.00 -11.15
C GLY A 43 -15.50 21.15 -12.58
N PRO A 44 -14.63 20.88 -13.57
CA PRO A 44 -14.96 21.00 -15.00
C PRO A 44 -16.05 19.99 -15.39
N VAL A 45 -17.09 20.49 -16.06
CA VAL A 45 -18.22 19.67 -16.49
C VAL A 45 -17.77 18.50 -17.37
N GLY A 46 -18.25 17.31 -17.06
CA GLY A 46 -17.96 16.09 -17.82
C GLY A 46 -16.65 15.38 -17.45
N GLU A 47 -15.79 16.00 -16.67
CA GLU A 47 -14.61 15.33 -16.15
C GLU A 47 -14.95 14.40 -14.97
N VAL A 48 -14.10 13.40 -14.73
CA VAL A 48 -14.29 12.42 -13.66
C VAL A 48 -14.27 13.12 -12.30
N MET A 49 -15.32 12.92 -11.52
CA MET A 49 -15.43 13.44 -10.16
C MET A 49 -15.04 12.37 -9.14
N THR A 50 -15.63 11.20 -9.21
CA THR A 50 -15.33 10.08 -8.31
C THR A 50 -15.22 8.77 -9.06
N VAL A 51 -14.44 7.84 -8.53
CA VAL A 51 -14.31 6.47 -9.01
C VAL A 51 -14.49 5.52 -7.84
N ASP A 52 -15.55 4.69 -7.89
CA ASP A 52 -15.73 3.58 -6.96
C ASP A 52 -14.99 2.35 -7.49
N PHE A 53 -14.18 1.72 -6.65
CA PHE A 53 -13.44 0.52 -7.05
C PHE A 53 -13.24 -0.43 -5.88
N GLU A 54 -12.93 -1.68 -6.19
CA GLU A 54 -12.59 -2.72 -5.23
C GLU A 54 -11.14 -3.17 -5.45
N LEU A 55 -10.42 -3.38 -4.33
CA LEU A 55 -9.12 -4.01 -4.30
C LEU A 55 -9.19 -5.19 -3.34
N ASP A 56 -8.97 -6.40 -3.84
CA ASP A 56 -9.08 -7.64 -3.07
C ASP A 56 -10.43 -7.74 -2.33
N GLY A 57 -11.50 -7.28 -2.98
CA GLY A 57 -12.86 -7.26 -2.43
C GLY A 57 -13.16 -6.09 -1.48
N GLU A 58 -12.18 -5.28 -1.12
CA GLU A 58 -12.37 -4.10 -0.27
C GLU A 58 -12.72 -2.87 -1.11
N ARG A 59 -13.74 -2.14 -0.70
CA ARG A 59 -14.23 -0.96 -1.44
C ARG A 59 -13.42 0.29 -1.11
N PHE A 60 -13.09 1.04 -2.16
CA PHE A 60 -12.43 2.35 -2.10
C PHE A 60 -13.18 3.34 -2.99
N VAL A 61 -13.03 4.61 -2.70
CA VAL A 61 -13.49 5.70 -3.56
C VAL A 61 -12.32 6.63 -3.84
N GLY A 62 -12.04 6.89 -5.11
CA GLY A 62 -11.12 7.94 -5.54
C GLY A 62 -11.91 9.22 -5.81
N ILE A 63 -11.43 10.34 -5.33
CA ILE A 63 -12.05 11.66 -5.51
C ILE A 63 -11.07 12.56 -6.25
N ASN A 64 -11.50 13.16 -7.36
CA ASN A 64 -10.76 14.23 -8.02
C ASN A 64 -11.24 15.58 -7.47
N GLY A 65 -10.57 16.08 -6.45
CA GLY A 65 -11.01 17.30 -5.75
C GLY A 65 -10.11 18.51 -5.92
N GLY A 66 -9.03 18.38 -6.70
CA GLY A 66 -8.05 19.44 -6.89
C GLY A 66 -6.78 19.24 -6.06
N PRO A 67 -5.80 20.16 -6.17
CA PRO A 67 -4.45 19.95 -5.61
C PRO A 67 -4.30 20.26 -4.12
N GLN A 68 -5.39 20.53 -3.39
CA GLN A 68 -5.33 21.07 -2.03
C GLN A 68 -4.79 20.08 -0.99
N PHE A 69 -5.02 18.76 -1.17
CA PHE A 69 -4.71 17.76 -0.17
C PHE A 69 -3.79 16.66 -0.74
N PRO A 70 -2.47 16.79 -0.59
CA PRO A 70 -1.54 15.73 -0.96
C PRO A 70 -1.58 14.58 0.05
N PHE A 71 -1.21 13.38 -0.39
CA PHE A 71 -1.03 12.26 0.52
C PHE A 71 0.20 12.48 1.42
N THR A 72 0.10 11.97 2.64
CA THR A 72 1.21 11.94 3.60
C THR A 72 1.30 10.54 4.21
N GLU A 73 2.37 10.28 4.94
CA GLU A 73 2.60 9.02 5.64
C GLU A 73 1.69 8.83 6.87
N ALA A 74 0.85 9.82 7.20
CA ALA A 74 -0.05 9.74 8.34
C ALA A 74 -1.10 8.63 8.18
N VAL A 75 -1.43 8.25 6.94
CA VAL A 75 -2.27 7.10 6.63
C VAL A 75 -1.52 6.21 5.64
N SER A 76 -1.50 4.92 5.89
CA SER A 76 -0.93 3.92 5.00
C SER A 76 -1.83 2.69 4.93
N PHE A 77 -1.73 1.96 3.83
CA PHE A 77 -2.42 0.68 3.69
C PHE A 77 -1.40 -0.44 3.76
N LEU A 78 -1.67 -1.40 4.63
CA LEU A 78 -0.79 -2.55 4.82
C LEU A 78 -1.28 -3.72 3.95
N ILE A 79 -0.35 -4.29 3.21
CA ILE A 79 -0.58 -5.51 2.44
C ILE A 79 0.05 -6.66 3.22
N ASP A 80 -0.78 -7.59 3.67
CA ASP A 80 -0.34 -8.77 4.40
C ASP A 80 0.02 -9.87 3.38
N CYS A 81 1.31 -10.09 3.17
CA CYS A 81 1.83 -10.98 2.14
C CYS A 81 2.05 -12.38 2.70
N ALA A 82 1.57 -13.40 2.00
CA ALA A 82 1.67 -14.79 2.43
C ALA A 82 3.11 -15.32 2.46
N ASP A 83 3.96 -14.83 1.55
CA ASP A 83 5.35 -15.28 1.38
C ASP A 83 6.23 -14.20 0.74
N GLN A 84 7.50 -14.53 0.56
CA GLN A 84 8.46 -13.61 -0.06
C GLN A 84 8.09 -13.28 -1.52
N ALA A 85 7.52 -14.23 -2.24
CA ALA A 85 7.12 -14.00 -3.64
C ALA A 85 6.03 -12.93 -3.74
N GLU A 86 5.07 -12.90 -2.82
CA GLU A 86 4.08 -11.82 -2.75
C GLU A 86 4.70 -10.50 -2.34
N VAL A 87 5.60 -10.49 -1.36
CA VAL A 87 6.35 -9.26 -0.98
C VAL A 87 7.05 -8.69 -2.20
N ASP A 88 7.78 -9.51 -2.94
CA ASP A 88 8.51 -9.09 -4.14
C ASP A 88 7.57 -8.56 -5.21
N TYR A 89 6.44 -9.24 -5.43
CA TYR A 89 5.44 -8.85 -6.43
C TYR A 89 4.85 -7.45 -6.14
N PHE A 90 4.33 -7.25 -4.92
CA PHE A 90 3.71 -5.97 -4.56
C PHE A 90 4.73 -4.84 -4.48
N TRP A 91 5.91 -5.14 -3.96
CA TRP A 91 6.99 -4.15 -3.87
C TRP A 91 7.40 -3.63 -5.25
N GLU A 92 7.67 -4.53 -6.18
CA GLU A 92 8.09 -4.17 -7.54
C GLU A 92 7.02 -3.33 -8.25
N ARG A 93 5.76 -3.75 -8.16
CA ARG A 93 4.68 -3.08 -8.87
C ARG A 93 4.31 -1.73 -8.29
N LEU A 94 4.26 -1.63 -6.96
CA LEU A 94 3.87 -0.39 -6.30
C LEU A 94 5.00 0.64 -6.26
N THR A 95 6.25 0.23 -6.27
CA THR A 95 7.39 1.17 -6.34
C THR A 95 7.66 1.67 -7.76
N ASP A 96 7.10 1.04 -8.78
CA ASP A 96 7.26 1.48 -10.17
C ASP A 96 6.68 2.88 -10.36
N GLY A 97 7.54 3.84 -10.67
CA GLY A 97 7.20 5.26 -10.74
C GLY A 97 7.02 5.93 -9.37
N GLY A 98 7.21 5.18 -8.30
CA GLY A 98 7.11 5.64 -6.92
C GLY A 98 8.45 5.71 -6.23
N GLN A 99 8.46 5.43 -4.93
CA GLN A 99 9.62 5.59 -4.07
C GLN A 99 9.70 4.49 -3.03
N GLU A 100 10.86 3.82 -2.93
CA GLU A 100 11.16 2.92 -1.82
C GLU A 100 11.42 3.71 -0.54
N VAL A 101 10.85 3.24 0.58
CA VAL A 101 11.10 3.78 1.91
C VAL A 101 11.67 2.67 2.79
N GLN A 102 11.83 2.90 4.09
CA GLN A 102 12.43 1.93 5.01
C GLN A 102 11.40 0.97 5.59
N CYS A 103 11.84 -0.21 6.05
CA CYS A 103 11.05 -1.13 6.87
C CYS A 103 9.77 -1.65 6.20
N GLY A 104 9.80 -1.90 4.90
CA GLY A 104 8.64 -2.37 4.14
C GLY A 104 7.67 -1.28 3.70
N TRP A 105 7.99 -0.02 3.97
CA TRP A 105 7.20 1.11 3.50
C TRP A 105 7.62 1.55 2.11
N LEU A 106 6.64 2.00 1.33
CA LEU A 106 6.86 2.62 0.02
C LEU A 106 5.84 3.74 -0.21
N LYS A 107 6.13 4.61 -1.15
CA LYS A 107 5.14 5.52 -1.75
C LYS A 107 4.94 5.11 -3.20
N ASP A 108 3.69 5.00 -3.61
CA ASP A 108 3.40 4.74 -5.02
C ASP A 108 3.58 5.99 -5.87
N ARG A 109 3.37 5.86 -7.19
CA ARG A 109 3.52 6.96 -8.13
C ARG A 109 2.58 8.14 -7.88
N PHE A 110 1.52 7.94 -7.09
CA PHE A 110 0.57 8.98 -6.71
C PHE A 110 0.88 9.58 -5.34
N GLY A 111 1.90 9.09 -4.65
CA GLY A 111 2.31 9.54 -3.32
C GLY A 111 1.60 8.84 -2.17
N LEU A 112 0.73 7.86 -2.44
CA LEU A 112 0.07 7.08 -1.40
C LEU A 112 1.05 6.11 -0.77
N SER A 113 1.03 6.04 0.57
CA SER A 113 1.92 5.17 1.34
C SER A 113 1.33 3.78 1.52
N TRP A 114 2.16 2.77 1.31
CA TRP A 114 1.86 1.36 1.50
C TRP A 114 2.90 0.72 2.40
N GLN A 115 2.49 -0.28 3.15
CA GLN A 115 3.37 -1.18 3.87
C GLN A 115 3.23 -2.58 3.28
N VAL A 116 4.33 -3.14 2.80
CA VAL A 116 4.36 -4.49 2.22
C VAL A 116 5.00 -5.40 3.26
N VAL A 117 4.18 -6.19 3.96
CA VAL A 117 4.57 -6.89 5.17
C VAL A 117 4.27 -8.39 5.03
N PRO A 118 5.25 -9.28 5.24
CA PRO A 118 4.99 -10.70 5.24
C PRO A 118 4.19 -11.12 6.48
N THR A 119 3.27 -12.05 6.29
CA THR A 119 2.56 -12.74 7.37
C THR A 119 3.57 -13.39 8.31
N GLY A 120 3.34 -13.32 9.62
CA GLY A 120 4.23 -13.93 10.61
C GLY A 120 5.32 -13.01 11.13
N MET A 121 5.36 -11.75 10.71
CA MET A 121 6.26 -10.75 11.31
C MET A 121 6.05 -10.63 12.82
N ASP A 122 4.80 -10.71 13.27
CA ASP A 122 4.47 -10.66 14.69
C ASP A 122 5.14 -11.79 15.48
N GLU A 123 5.24 -12.98 14.90
CA GLU A 123 5.93 -14.12 15.53
C GLU A 123 7.42 -13.85 15.71
N ILE A 124 8.05 -13.22 14.71
CA ILE A 124 9.48 -12.88 14.76
C ILE A 124 9.73 -11.84 15.86
N PHE A 125 8.90 -10.80 15.95
CA PHE A 125 9.09 -9.70 16.91
C PHE A 125 8.57 -10.01 18.31
N SER A 126 7.70 -11.02 18.45
CA SER A 126 7.23 -11.52 19.75
C SER A 126 7.95 -12.79 20.20
N ASP A 127 9.12 -13.09 19.63
CA ASP A 127 9.93 -14.24 20.03
C ASP A 127 10.14 -14.25 21.55
N PRO A 128 9.95 -15.39 22.23
CA PRO A 128 10.18 -15.52 23.68
C PRO A 128 11.59 -15.13 24.12
N ASP A 129 12.58 -15.28 23.24
CA ASP A 129 13.93 -14.75 23.48
C ASP A 129 14.02 -13.31 22.98
N PRO A 130 14.08 -12.31 23.88
CA PRO A 130 14.12 -10.90 23.47
C PRO A 130 15.36 -10.54 22.64
N ARG A 131 16.45 -11.30 22.73
CA ARG A 131 17.65 -11.09 21.92
C ARG A 131 17.41 -11.43 20.46
N ARG A 132 16.63 -12.48 20.20
CA ARG A 132 16.24 -12.88 18.85
C ARG A 132 15.35 -11.81 18.20
N ALA A 133 14.35 -11.35 18.94
CA ALA A 133 13.47 -10.26 18.47
C ALA A 133 14.25 -8.97 18.19
N GLU A 134 15.18 -8.62 19.07
CA GLU A 134 16.01 -7.42 18.89
C GLU A 134 16.89 -7.49 17.66
N ARG A 135 17.54 -8.63 17.41
CA ARG A 135 18.38 -8.80 16.22
C ARG A 135 17.56 -8.69 14.93
N ALA A 136 16.39 -9.29 14.90
CA ALA A 136 15.48 -9.18 13.75
C ALA A 136 15.03 -7.74 13.52
N MET A 137 14.67 -7.03 14.58
CA MET A 137 14.25 -5.63 14.49
C MET A 137 15.36 -4.72 13.98
N GLN A 138 16.58 -4.90 14.48
CA GLN A 138 17.73 -4.14 14.00
C GLN A 138 18.01 -4.42 12.52
N ALA A 139 17.90 -5.67 12.08
CA ALA A 139 18.02 -6.03 10.68
C ALA A 139 16.94 -5.35 9.82
N MET A 140 15.71 -5.33 10.30
CA MET A 140 14.59 -4.68 9.60
C MET A 140 14.84 -3.18 9.38
N PHE A 141 15.41 -2.48 10.35
CA PHE A 141 15.69 -1.05 10.22
C PHE A 141 16.68 -0.72 9.10
N GLY A 142 17.51 -1.69 8.70
CA GLY A 142 18.43 -1.55 7.56
C GLY A 142 17.82 -1.95 6.22
N MET A 143 16.58 -2.44 6.21
CA MET A 143 15.91 -2.91 4.99
C MET A 143 15.00 -1.83 4.40
N LYS A 144 14.87 -1.86 3.08
CA LYS A 144 13.75 -1.24 2.36
C LYS A 144 12.66 -2.29 2.15
N LYS A 145 12.76 -3.09 1.09
CA LYS A 145 11.92 -4.29 0.95
C LYS A 145 12.27 -5.28 2.05
N LEU A 146 11.26 -5.85 2.71
CA LEU A 146 11.47 -6.86 3.74
C LEU A 146 11.90 -8.19 3.13
N ASP A 147 12.92 -8.80 3.71
CA ASP A 147 13.47 -10.11 3.35
C ASP A 147 13.29 -11.06 4.53
N ILE A 148 12.35 -12.00 4.38
CA ILE A 148 11.97 -12.95 5.44
C ILE A 148 13.17 -13.81 5.85
N ALA A 149 13.93 -14.31 4.88
CA ALA A 149 15.07 -15.17 5.14
C ALA A 149 16.16 -14.41 5.92
N ALA A 150 16.43 -13.17 5.54
CA ALA A 150 17.40 -12.31 6.22
C ALA A 150 16.95 -11.94 7.64
N LEU A 151 15.67 -11.70 7.86
CA LEU A 151 15.12 -11.45 9.19
C LEU A 151 15.28 -12.66 10.11
N ARG A 152 14.98 -13.85 9.62
CA ARG A 152 15.14 -15.11 10.37
C ARG A 152 16.62 -15.40 10.66
N ALA A 153 17.48 -15.22 9.68
CA ALA A 153 18.92 -15.37 9.86
C ALA A 153 19.47 -14.41 10.92
N ALA A 154 19.04 -13.16 10.91
CA ALA A 154 19.41 -12.18 11.92
C ALA A 154 18.94 -12.59 13.32
N ALA A 155 17.69 -13.07 13.44
CA ALA A 155 17.17 -13.60 14.69
C ALA A 155 18.02 -14.77 15.22
N ASP A 156 18.49 -15.65 14.34
CA ASP A 156 19.37 -16.79 14.67
C ASP A 156 20.81 -16.38 14.95
N GLY A 157 21.16 -15.09 14.80
CA GLY A 157 22.50 -14.59 15.00
C GLY A 157 23.48 -14.94 13.86
N VAL A 158 22.96 -15.28 12.68
CA VAL A 158 23.77 -15.56 11.49
C VAL A 158 24.14 -14.23 10.82
N PRO A 159 25.42 -13.96 10.54
CA PRO A 159 25.82 -12.73 9.87
C PRO A 159 25.20 -12.62 8.47
N ALA A 160 24.86 -11.39 8.05
CA ALA A 160 24.47 -11.12 6.68
C ALA A 160 25.64 -11.43 5.73
N SER A 161 25.37 -12.21 4.69
CA SER A 161 26.34 -12.56 3.65
C SER A 161 26.35 -11.51 2.54
#